data_79df638a53022d7ab5b497012d96e0d2
#
_entry.id   79df638a53022d7ab5b497012d96e0d2
#
_cell.length_a   1.000
_cell.length_b   1.000
_cell.length_c   1.000
_cell.angle_alpha   90.00
_cell.angle_beta   90.00
_cell.angle_gamma   90.00
#
_symmetry.space_group_name_H-M   'P 1'
#
loop_
_entity.id
_entity.type
_entity.pdbx_description
1 polymer ?
#
loop_
_entity_poly.entity_id
_entity_poly.type
_entity_poly.pdbx_seq_one_letter_code
_entity_poly.pdbx_strand_id
1 'polypeptide(L)'
;MSFFSNLFAKKEKSVLGVDIGSSSLKVVQLRKEHGQAVLETYGELSLGPYGGSEVGQATNLSAEQITETLKDLLREAQVTTTNCGVSIPFSRSLLILVELPYRADAEEQKTVIELEARKYIPVPVSEVQLDWFIVPYRNPSDDAKSKEKIEVLLVAVHNDELSLLQRVVAAAGLSASFYEIEIFSTIRATVDEHVKPVMVLDIGAASTKTYVIEHGIVALSH
;
A
#
# COMPACT_ATOMS: atom_id res chain seq x y z
N MET A 1 -9.04 7.69 -44.13
CA MET A 1 -8.84 7.48 -42.66
C MET A 1 -9.71 8.49 -41.97
N SER A 2 -10.72 8.00 -41.24
CA SER A 2 -11.81 8.83 -40.69
C SER A 2 -11.36 9.68 -39.52
N PHE A 3 -11.49 10.98 -39.63
CA PHE A 3 -11.23 11.98 -38.56
C PHE A 3 -12.18 11.83 -37.35
N PHE A 4 -13.23 11.05 -37.49
CA PHE A 4 -14.29 10.85 -36.47
C PHE A 4 -14.03 9.69 -35.51
N SER A 5 -13.05 8.82 -35.75
CA SER A 5 -12.77 7.69 -34.87
C SER A 5 -12.13 8.09 -33.52
N ASN A 6 -11.48 9.27 -33.46
CA ASN A 6 -10.86 9.76 -32.21
C ASN A 6 -11.80 10.51 -31.26
N LEU A 7 -13.02 10.89 -31.72
CA LEU A 7 -14.00 11.57 -30.86
C LEU A 7 -14.73 10.62 -29.90
N PHE A 8 -14.65 9.30 -30.13
CA PHE A 8 -15.28 8.27 -29.31
C PHE A 8 -14.26 7.31 -28.67
N ALA A 9 -12.97 7.64 -28.68
CA ALA A 9 -11.99 6.90 -27.92
C ALA A 9 -12.38 7.00 -26.44
N LYS A 10 -12.79 5.86 -25.86
CA LYS A 10 -13.13 5.77 -24.43
C LYS A 10 -11.92 6.27 -23.65
N LYS A 11 -12.02 7.47 -23.06
CA LYS A 11 -10.93 8.06 -22.28
C LYS A 11 -10.52 7.02 -21.24
N GLU A 12 -9.27 6.55 -21.27
CA GLU A 12 -8.77 5.59 -20.30
C GLU A 12 -8.94 6.23 -18.92
N LYS A 13 -9.41 5.43 -17.94
CA LYS A 13 -9.75 5.95 -16.62
C LYS A 13 -8.49 6.39 -15.89
N SER A 14 -8.52 7.60 -15.38
CA SER A 14 -7.49 8.10 -14.46
C SER A 14 -7.63 7.44 -13.09
N VAL A 15 -6.51 7.28 -12.40
CA VAL A 15 -6.44 6.80 -11.02
C VAL A 15 -5.61 7.77 -10.19
N LEU A 16 -6.03 8.02 -8.96
CA LEU A 16 -5.34 8.83 -7.98
C LEU A 16 -4.64 7.93 -6.97
N GLY A 17 -3.35 8.12 -6.75
CA GLY A 17 -2.66 7.61 -5.57
C GLY A 17 -2.77 8.63 -4.45
N VAL A 18 -3.13 8.18 -3.25
CA VAL A 18 -3.23 9.00 -2.03
C VAL A 18 -2.31 8.44 -0.97
N ASP A 19 -1.39 9.26 -0.47
CA ASP A 19 -0.49 8.93 0.63
C ASP A 19 -0.73 9.88 1.79
N ILE A 20 -1.13 9.33 2.94
CA ILE A 20 -1.40 10.06 4.18
C ILE A 20 -0.23 9.83 5.14
N GLY A 21 0.78 10.69 5.02
CA GLY A 21 1.97 10.65 5.87
C GLY A 21 1.77 11.35 7.21
N SER A 22 2.80 11.30 8.05
CA SER A 22 2.78 11.95 9.38
C SER A 22 3.00 13.47 9.33
N SER A 23 3.69 13.99 8.31
CA SER A 23 3.98 15.42 8.14
C SER A 23 3.36 16.05 6.91
N SER A 24 2.96 15.25 5.93
CA SER A 24 2.36 15.74 4.69
C SER A 24 1.40 14.72 4.08
N LEU A 25 0.42 15.23 3.33
CA LEU A 25 -0.39 14.46 2.39
C LEU A 25 0.20 14.60 1.00
N LYS A 26 0.19 13.50 0.24
CA LYS A 26 0.63 13.49 -1.15
C LYS A 26 -0.41 12.84 -2.04
N VAL A 27 -0.56 13.39 -3.24
CA VAL A 27 -1.43 12.82 -4.28
C VAL A 27 -0.71 12.80 -5.62
N VAL A 28 -0.99 11.76 -6.41
CA VAL A 28 -0.49 11.63 -7.79
C VAL A 28 -1.61 11.08 -8.65
N GLN A 29 -2.03 11.82 -9.67
CA GLN A 29 -3.03 11.36 -10.63
C GLN A 29 -2.34 10.88 -11.90
N LEU A 30 -2.59 9.64 -12.27
CA LEU A 30 -2.05 9.00 -13.45
C LEU A 30 -3.18 8.57 -14.39
N ARG A 31 -2.90 8.60 -15.69
CA ARG A 31 -3.74 8.00 -16.73
C ARG A 31 -2.93 6.95 -17.48
N LYS A 32 -3.57 5.83 -17.79
CA LYS A 32 -2.97 4.85 -18.69
C LYS A 32 -3.19 5.29 -20.13
N GLU A 33 -2.12 5.36 -20.92
CA GLU A 33 -2.19 5.72 -22.34
C GLU A 33 -1.22 4.84 -23.12
N HIS A 34 -1.75 4.09 -24.10
CA HIS A 34 -0.97 3.14 -24.91
C HIS A 34 -0.13 2.15 -24.07
N GLY A 35 -0.64 1.73 -22.90
CA GLY A 35 0.05 0.82 -22.00
C GLY A 35 1.05 1.48 -21.05
N GLN A 36 1.27 2.79 -21.14
CA GLN A 36 2.18 3.56 -20.27
C GLN A 36 1.39 4.41 -19.27
N ALA A 37 2.00 4.64 -18.10
CA ALA A 37 1.49 5.59 -17.12
C ALA A 37 1.88 7.02 -17.53
N VAL A 38 0.89 7.90 -17.65
CA VAL A 38 1.06 9.32 -17.96
C VAL A 38 0.66 10.13 -16.75
N LEU A 39 1.56 10.98 -16.26
CA LEU A 39 1.29 11.90 -15.15
C LEU A 39 0.31 12.98 -15.62
N GLU A 40 -0.79 13.15 -14.89
CA GLU A 40 -1.77 14.22 -15.14
C GLU A 40 -1.60 15.39 -14.15
N THR A 41 -1.52 15.08 -12.86
CA THR A 41 -1.25 16.06 -11.82
C THR A 41 -0.68 15.41 -10.57
N TYR A 42 -0.10 16.21 -9.70
CA TYR A 42 0.39 15.78 -8.39
C TYR A 42 0.35 16.96 -7.40
N GLY A 43 0.45 16.65 -6.13
CA GLY A 43 0.56 17.66 -5.08
C GLY A 43 1.04 17.09 -3.76
N GLU A 44 1.62 17.96 -2.95
CA GLU A 44 1.99 17.69 -1.56
C GLU A 44 1.53 18.86 -0.69
N LEU A 45 0.95 18.57 0.46
CA LEU A 45 0.47 19.56 1.42
C LEU A 45 0.94 19.19 2.83
N SER A 46 1.63 20.13 3.49
CA SER A 46 2.12 19.94 4.85
C SER A 46 0.99 19.92 5.87
N LEU A 47 1.02 18.95 6.79
CA LEU A 47 0.04 18.79 7.86
C LEU A 47 0.32 19.72 9.06
N GLY A 48 1.58 20.14 9.26
CA GLY A 48 1.99 20.97 10.41
C GLY A 48 1.08 22.16 10.66
N PRO A 49 0.84 23.05 9.67
CA PRO A 49 -0.01 24.22 9.82
C PRO A 49 -1.46 23.93 10.25
N TYR A 50 -2.01 22.78 9.85
CA TYR A 50 -3.36 22.37 10.23
C TYR A 50 -3.44 21.83 11.69
N GLY A 51 -2.30 21.43 12.25
CA GLY A 51 -2.16 20.98 13.64
C GLY A 51 -1.54 22.00 14.58
N GLY A 52 -1.29 23.25 14.12
CA GLY A 52 -0.61 24.28 14.92
C GLY A 52 0.90 24.03 15.10
N SER A 53 1.50 23.25 14.21
CA SER A 53 2.94 22.92 14.18
C SER A 53 3.61 23.54 12.96
N GLU A 54 4.95 23.50 12.91
CA GLU A 54 5.71 23.99 11.77
C GLU A 54 5.65 23.01 10.57
N VAL A 55 5.96 23.54 9.39
CA VAL A 55 6.08 22.75 8.16
C VAL A 55 7.16 21.66 8.35
N GLY A 56 6.83 20.41 7.95
CA GLY A 56 7.74 19.27 8.06
C GLY A 56 7.73 18.54 9.40
N GLN A 57 7.08 19.08 10.42
CA GLN A 57 6.89 18.37 11.68
C GLN A 57 5.80 17.30 11.58
N ALA A 58 6.05 16.17 12.24
CA ALA A 58 5.04 15.12 12.39
C ALA A 58 3.88 15.63 13.26
N THR A 59 2.66 15.37 12.84
CA THR A 59 1.43 15.78 13.54
C THR A 59 0.52 14.59 13.80
N ASN A 60 -0.38 14.76 14.74
CA ASN A 60 -1.46 13.81 15.00
C ASN A 60 -2.80 14.53 14.83
N LEU A 61 -3.26 14.63 13.59
CA LEU A 61 -4.51 15.30 13.24
C LEU A 61 -5.72 14.39 13.44
N SER A 62 -6.87 14.97 13.75
CA SER A 62 -8.14 14.26 13.74
C SER A 62 -8.54 13.86 12.31
N ALA A 63 -9.46 12.89 12.19
CA ALA A 63 -10.00 12.48 10.88
C ALA A 63 -10.60 13.66 10.10
N GLU A 64 -11.25 14.58 10.80
CA GLU A 64 -11.86 15.78 10.22
C GLU A 64 -10.79 16.71 9.66
N GLN A 65 -9.71 16.96 10.43
CA GLN A 65 -8.60 17.81 9.98
C GLN A 65 -7.87 17.19 8.78
N ILE A 66 -7.61 15.87 8.80
CA ILE A 66 -7.02 15.16 7.65
C ILE A 66 -7.93 15.28 6.44
N THR A 67 -9.25 15.11 6.62
CA THR A 67 -10.24 15.22 5.54
C THR A 67 -10.23 16.62 4.90
N GLU A 68 -10.23 17.68 5.69
CA GLU A 68 -10.18 19.05 5.18
C GLU A 68 -8.86 19.34 4.46
N THR A 69 -7.73 18.90 5.04
CA THR A 69 -6.42 19.01 4.39
C THR A 69 -6.39 18.27 3.04
N LEU A 70 -6.98 17.07 2.99
CA LEU A 70 -7.07 16.30 1.75
C LEU A 70 -7.93 17.01 0.71
N LYS A 71 -9.08 17.57 1.09
CA LYS A 71 -9.92 18.37 0.16
C LYS A 71 -9.19 19.58 -0.39
N ASP A 72 -8.43 20.30 0.45
CA ASP A 72 -7.62 21.41 0.02
C ASP A 72 -6.56 20.97 -0.99
N LEU A 73 -5.84 19.88 -0.69
CA LEU A 73 -4.85 19.31 -1.61
C LEU A 73 -5.46 18.89 -2.95
N LEU A 74 -6.61 18.21 -2.94
CA LEU A 74 -7.31 17.80 -4.17
C LEU A 74 -7.70 18.99 -5.04
N ARG A 75 -8.17 20.07 -4.42
CA ARG A 75 -8.54 21.31 -5.10
C ARG A 75 -7.33 22.01 -5.70
N GLU A 76 -6.27 22.22 -4.91
CA GLU A 76 -5.06 22.93 -5.35
C GLU A 76 -4.29 22.13 -6.43
N ALA A 77 -4.24 20.81 -6.31
CA ALA A 77 -3.66 19.94 -7.32
C ALA A 77 -4.56 19.75 -8.56
N GLN A 78 -5.77 20.34 -8.57
CA GLN A 78 -6.73 20.22 -9.66
C GLN A 78 -7.03 18.75 -10.05
N VAL A 79 -7.20 17.90 -9.06
CA VAL A 79 -7.52 16.49 -9.25
C VAL A 79 -8.88 16.35 -9.94
N THR A 80 -8.98 15.50 -10.95
CA THR A 80 -10.18 15.34 -11.80
C THR A 80 -10.85 13.99 -11.68
N THR A 81 -10.24 13.02 -10.98
CA THR A 81 -10.80 11.68 -10.75
C THR A 81 -11.16 11.49 -9.29
N THR A 82 -12.22 10.72 -9.04
CA THR A 82 -12.58 10.30 -7.68
C THR A 82 -12.09 8.90 -7.36
N ASN A 83 -11.67 8.13 -8.38
CA ASN A 83 -11.16 6.77 -8.18
C ASN A 83 -9.73 6.80 -7.67
N CYS A 84 -9.46 6.20 -6.50
CA CYS A 84 -8.14 6.22 -5.90
C CYS A 84 -7.66 4.85 -5.39
N GLY A 85 -6.36 4.74 -5.22
CA GLY A 85 -5.68 3.78 -4.35
C GLY A 85 -5.09 4.55 -3.17
N VAL A 86 -5.07 3.94 -1.99
CA VAL A 86 -4.65 4.59 -0.74
C VAL A 86 -3.52 3.80 -0.10
N SER A 87 -2.43 4.48 0.27
CA SER A 87 -1.35 3.85 1.03
C SER A 87 -1.73 3.71 2.51
N ILE A 88 -1.38 2.56 3.08
CA ILE A 88 -1.48 2.28 4.52
C ILE A 88 -0.08 2.44 5.11
N PRO A 89 0.11 3.25 6.18
CA PRO A 89 1.41 3.38 6.81
C PRO A 89 1.94 2.03 7.34
N PHE A 90 3.20 1.72 7.05
CA PHE A 90 3.82 0.48 7.53
C PHE A 90 3.82 0.38 9.06
N SER A 91 4.01 1.51 9.76
CA SER A 91 3.97 1.58 11.23
C SER A 91 2.62 1.16 11.85
N ARG A 92 1.56 1.07 11.06
CA ARG A 92 0.20 0.64 11.45
C ARG A 92 -0.16 -0.75 10.94
N SER A 93 0.83 -1.48 10.41
CA SER A 93 0.65 -2.81 9.84
C SER A 93 1.70 -3.77 10.37
N LEU A 94 1.41 -5.06 10.30
CA LEU A 94 2.35 -6.14 10.47
C LEU A 94 2.63 -6.75 9.11
N LEU A 95 3.91 -6.88 8.78
CA LEU A 95 4.39 -7.58 7.60
C LEU A 95 5.48 -8.56 8.04
N ILE A 96 5.23 -9.85 7.89
CA ILE A 96 6.16 -10.89 8.32
C ILE A 96 6.18 -12.07 7.37
N LEU A 97 7.39 -12.55 7.05
CA LEU A 97 7.60 -13.78 6.29
C LEU A 97 7.71 -14.96 7.26
N VAL A 98 6.89 -15.98 7.07
CA VAL A 98 6.84 -17.16 7.94
C VAL A 98 6.85 -18.44 7.14
N GLU A 99 7.41 -19.52 7.71
CA GLU A 99 7.30 -20.88 7.18
C GLU A 99 6.09 -21.58 7.81
N LEU A 100 5.21 -22.10 6.97
CA LEU A 100 4.01 -22.82 7.39
C LEU A 100 3.94 -24.21 6.78
N PRO A 101 3.20 -25.16 7.41
CA PRO A 101 2.97 -26.47 6.81
C PRO A 101 2.24 -26.36 5.47
N TYR A 102 2.72 -27.11 4.48
CA TYR A 102 2.05 -27.22 3.18
C TYR A 102 0.84 -28.15 3.25
N ARG A 103 -0.22 -27.77 2.57
CA ARG A 103 -1.39 -28.61 2.29
C ARG A 103 -1.69 -28.57 0.79
N ALA A 104 -2.02 -29.73 0.23
CA ALA A 104 -2.33 -29.82 -1.19
C ALA A 104 -3.70 -29.23 -1.55
N ASP A 105 -4.64 -29.28 -0.61
CA ASP A 105 -5.96 -28.64 -0.76
C ASP A 105 -5.89 -27.17 -0.41
N ALA A 106 -6.47 -26.31 -1.26
CA ALA A 106 -6.39 -24.86 -1.11
C ALA A 106 -7.18 -24.35 0.10
N GLU A 107 -8.32 -24.95 0.44
CA GLU A 107 -9.13 -24.55 1.57
C GLU A 107 -8.49 -24.98 2.90
N GLU A 108 -7.87 -26.19 2.91
CA GLU A 108 -7.06 -26.64 4.05
C GLU A 108 -5.86 -25.71 4.24
N GLN A 109 -5.16 -25.34 3.16
CA GLN A 109 -4.01 -24.44 3.22
C GLN A 109 -4.41 -23.07 3.77
N LYS A 110 -5.52 -22.51 3.31
CA LYS A 110 -6.08 -21.27 3.84
C LYS A 110 -6.35 -21.37 5.34
N THR A 111 -7.01 -22.44 5.76
CA THR A 111 -7.32 -22.70 7.19
C THR A 111 -6.04 -22.78 8.04
N VAL A 112 -5.00 -23.45 7.53
CA VAL A 112 -3.71 -23.55 8.21
C VAL A 112 -3.06 -22.18 8.33
N ILE A 113 -3.07 -21.37 7.25
CA ILE A 113 -2.50 -20.01 7.28
C ILE A 113 -3.24 -19.15 8.32
N GLU A 114 -4.57 -19.11 8.31
CA GLU A 114 -5.37 -18.32 9.24
C GLU A 114 -5.18 -18.74 10.71
N LEU A 115 -5.02 -20.05 10.95
CA LEU A 115 -4.79 -20.58 12.29
C LEU A 115 -3.37 -20.24 12.78
N GLU A 116 -2.36 -20.46 11.95
CA GLU A 116 -0.96 -20.23 12.28
C GLU A 116 -0.63 -18.73 12.40
N ALA A 117 -1.25 -17.89 11.58
CA ALA A 117 -1.09 -16.43 11.63
C ALA A 117 -1.33 -15.87 13.05
N ARG A 118 -2.25 -16.47 13.81
CA ARG A 118 -2.54 -16.06 15.20
C ARG A 118 -1.33 -16.10 16.14
N LYS A 119 -0.30 -16.87 15.81
CA LYS A 119 0.92 -16.98 16.62
C LYS A 119 1.85 -15.78 16.43
N TYR A 120 1.70 -15.07 15.33
CA TYR A 120 2.58 -13.96 14.91
C TYR A 120 1.92 -12.60 15.09
N ILE A 121 0.59 -12.55 15.16
CA ILE A 121 -0.17 -11.31 15.32
C ILE A 121 -0.30 -11.00 16.82
N PRO A 122 0.25 -9.86 17.30
CA PRO A 122 0.31 -9.55 18.74
C PRO A 122 -1.02 -9.08 19.34
N VAL A 123 -2.10 -9.08 18.54
CA VAL A 123 -3.45 -8.67 18.92
C VAL A 123 -4.48 -9.72 18.48
N PRO A 124 -5.72 -9.71 19.01
CA PRO A 124 -6.78 -10.58 18.51
C PRO A 124 -7.01 -10.45 17.01
N VAL A 125 -7.11 -11.57 16.28
CA VAL A 125 -7.33 -11.57 14.81
C VAL A 125 -8.62 -10.83 14.43
N SER A 126 -9.60 -10.75 15.32
CA SER A 126 -10.82 -9.96 15.14
C SER A 126 -10.59 -8.44 15.06
N GLU A 127 -9.45 -7.95 15.52
CA GLU A 127 -9.09 -6.53 15.52
C GLU A 127 -8.27 -6.12 14.30
N VAL A 128 -7.93 -7.09 13.42
CA VAL A 128 -7.14 -6.84 12.23
C VAL A 128 -7.82 -7.39 10.97
N GLN A 129 -7.52 -6.73 9.85
CA GLN A 129 -7.71 -7.32 8.53
C GLN A 129 -6.45 -8.12 8.20
N LEU A 130 -6.60 -9.43 8.03
CA LEU A 130 -5.52 -10.34 7.65
C LEU A 130 -5.57 -10.61 6.14
N ASP A 131 -4.41 -10.55 5.51
CA ASP A 131 -4.17 -10.98 4.15
C ASP A 131 -2.85 -11.75 4.07
N TRP A 132 -2.62 -12.53 3.02
CA TRP A 132 -1.38 -13.28 2.86
C TRP A 132 -1.05 -13.56 1.38
N PHE A 133 0.22 -13.78 1.16
CA PHE A 133 0.75 -14.19 -0.13
C PHE A 133 1.68 -15.39 0.04
N ILE A 134 1.38 -16.50 -0.67
CA ILE A 134 2.26 -17.67 -0.71
C ILE A 134 3.42 -17.35 -1.64
N VAL A 135 4.64 -17.35 -1.08
CA VAL A 135 5.86 -17.04 -1.81
C VAL A 135 6.23 -18.20 -2.72
N PRO A 136 6.38 -17.99 -4.03
CA PRO A 136 6.88 -19.02 -4.93
C PRO A 136 8.29 -19.47 -4.52
N TYR A 137 8.61 -20.75 -4.74
CA TYR A 137 9.93 -21.28 -4.42
C TYR A 137 11.06 -20.43 -4.99
N ARG A 138 12.03 -20.09 -4.13
CA ARG A 138 13.15 -19.21 -4.49
C ARG A 138 14.31 -19.96 -5.14
N ASN A 139 14.48 -21.25 -4.83
CA ASN A 139 15.59 -22.07 -5.32
C ASN A 139 15.13 -23.45 -5.84
N PRO A 140 15.62 -23.89 -7.02
CA PRO A 140 15.36 -25.23 -7.55
C PRO A 140 15.88 -26.37 -6.66
N SER A 141 16.88 -26.12 -5.80
CA SER A 141 17.42 -27.08 -4.84
C SER A 141 16.54 -27.34 -3.62
N ASP A 142 15.53 -26.50 -3.39
CA ASP A 142 14.61 -26.65 -2.26
C ASP A 142 13.49 -27.66 -2.52
N ASP A 143 13.36 -28.16 -3.74
CA ASP A 143 12.31 -29.10 -4.17
C ASP A 143 12.17 -30.37 -3.30
N ALA A 144 13.25 -30.85 -2.68
CA ALA A 144 13.22 -32.04 -1.85
C ALA A 144 12.73 -31.79 -0.42
N LYS A 145 12.98 -30.59 0.13
CA LYS A 145 12.51 -30.18 1.46
C LYS A 145 11.16 -29.44 1.41
N SER A 146 10.81 -28.94 0.24
CA SER A 146 9.66 -28.06 0.01
C SER A 146 8.30 -28.77 0.04
N LYS A 147 8.27 -30.10 0.07
CA LYS A 147 7.00 -30.86 0.10
C LYS A 147 6.23 -30.75 1.43
N GLU A 148 6.87 -30.27 2.49
CA GLU A 148 6.27 -30.22 3.82
C GLU A 148 5.96 -28.79 4.32
N LYS A 149 6.64 -27.77 3.73
CA LYS A 149 6.52 -26.36 4.16
C LYS A 149 6.44 -25.39 2.98
N ILE A 150 5.79 -24.28 3.21
CA ILE A 150 5.74 -23.12 2.31
C ILE A 150 6.16 -21.85 3.05
N GLU A 151 6.73 -20.90 2.34
CA GLU A 151 6.90 -19.55 2.83
C GLU A 151 5.63 -18.73 2.54
N VAL A 152 5.16 -18.00 3.54
CA VAL A 152 3.97 -17.16 3.45
C VAL A 152 4.31 -15.78 3.98
N LEU A 153 4.08 -14.76 3.17
CA LEU A 153 4.11 -13.37 3.61
C LEU A 153 2.76 -13.05 4.22
N LEU A 154 2.72 -12.87 5.53
CA LEU A 154 1.54 -12.47 6.28
C LEU A 154 1.48 -10.95 6.38
N VAL A 155 0.30 -10.41 6.19
CA VAL A 155 0.00 -8.99 6.29
C VAL A 155 -1.20 -8.80 7.22
N ALA A 156 -1.05 -7.96 8.24
CA ALA A 156 -2.17 -7.60 9.11
C ALA A 156 -2.22 -6.09 9.33
N VAL A 157 -3.41 -5.50 9.22
CA VAL A 157 -3.67 -4.08 9.42
C VAL A 157 -4.77 -3.94 10.46
N HIS A 158 -4.62 -3.04 11.43
CA HIS A 158 -5.66 -2.77 12.41
C HIS A 158 -6.95 -2.27 11.76
N ASN A 159 -8.09 -2.84 12.16
CA ASN A 159 -9.41 -2.46 11.64
C ASN A 159 -9.73 -0.98 11.86
N ASP A 160 -9.29 -0.41 12.98
CA ASP A 160 -9.48 1.00 13.31
C ASP A 160 -8.73 1.91 12.33
N GLU A 161 -7.48 1.54 11.95
CA GLU A 161 -6.70 2.28 10.97
C GLU A 161 -7.36 2.24 9.59
N LEU A 162 -7.73 1.06 9.14
CA LEU A 162 -8.42 0.91 7.86
C LEU A 162 -9.75 1.69 7.83
N SER A 163 -10.52 1.62 8.93
CA SER A 163 -11.77 2.36 9.08
C SER A 163 -11.55 3.88 9.08
N LEU A 164 -10.46 4.36 9.69
CA LEU A 164 -10.08 5.77 9.66
C LEU A 164 -9.80 6.24 8.23
N LEU A 165 -8.95 5.51 7.51
CA LEU A 165 -8.61 5.82 6.12
C LEU A 165 -9.86 5.81 5.22
N GLN A 166 -10.73 4.81 5.38
CA GLN A 166 -11.97 4.71 4.63
C GLN A 166 -12.89 5.92 4.87
N ARG A 167 -13.05 6.35 6.12
CA ARG A 167 -13.87 7.52 6.47
C ARG A 167 -13.29 8.81 5.87
N VAL A 168 -11.99 9.04 6.03
CA VAL A 168 -11.29 10.22 5.49
C VAL A 168 -11.47 10.32 3.98
N VAL A 169 -11.19 9.23 3.26
CA VAL A 169 -11.27 9.15 1.81
C VAL A 169 -12.70 9.39 1.31
N ALA A 170 -13.68 8.73 1.91
CA ALA A 170 -15.09 8.89 1.57
C ALA A 170 -15.57 10.33 1.86
N ALA A 171 -15.20 10.92 3.00
CA ALA A 171 -15.57 12.28 3.38
C ALA A 171 -14.88 13.34 2.49
N ALA A 172 -13.73 13.02 1.89
CA ALA A 172 -13.08 13.85 0.87
C ALA A 172 -13.71 13.72 -0.54
N GLY A 173 -14.75 12.89 -0.71
CA GLY A 173 -15.45 12.68 -1.98
C GLY A 173 -14.72 11.70 -2.92
N LEU A 174 -13.79 10.91 -2.41
CA LEU A 174 -13.06 9.90 -3.16
C LEU A 174 -13.68 8.51 -2.98
N SER A 175 -13.40 7.62 -3.93
CA SER A 175 -13.80 6.21 -3.92
C SER A 175 -12.56 5.34 -4.08
N ALA A 176 -12.12 4.71 -2.98
CA ALA A 176 -10.95 3.85 -3.01
C ALA A 176 -11.28 2.50 -3.67
N SER A 177 -10.50 2.14 -4.67
CA SER A 177 -10.53 0.83 -5.32
C SER A 177 -9.71 -0.21 -4.56
N PHE A 178 -8.67 0.23 -3.85
CA PHE A 178 -7.81 -0.62 -3.04
C PHE A 178 -7.07 0.19 -1.96
N TYR A 179 -6.65 -0.53 -0.93
CA TYR A 179 -5.74 -0.07 0.12
C TYR A 179 -4.54 -1.01 0.11
N GLU A 180 -3.32 -0.47 0.21
CA GLU A 180 -2.13 -1.29 0.28
C GLU A 180 -1.07 -0.67 1.19
N ILE A 181 -0.25 -1.51 1.83
CA ILE A 181 0.86 -1.01 2.64
C ILE A 181 1.87 -0.30 1.75
N GLU A 182 2.31 0.89 2.17
CA GLU A 182 3.23 1.78 1.43
C GLU A 182 4.51 1.10 0.89
N ILE A 183 5.01 0.05 1.57
CA ILE A 183 6.18 -0.73 1.13
C ILE A 183 5.96 -1.30 -0.27
N PHE A 184 4.77 -1.84 -0.58
CA PHE A 184 4.52 -2.48 -1.87
C PHE A 184 4.48 -1.47 -3.03
N SER A 185 3.91 -0.28 -2.80
CA SER A 185 3.94 0.80 -3.79
C SER A 185 5.37 1.32 -4.00
N THR A 186 6.16 1.45 -2.93
CA THR A 186 7.56 1.86 -3.01
C THR A 186 8.39 0.85 -3.80
N ILE A 187 8.22 -0.46 -3.54
CA ILE A 187 8.91 -1.51 -4.31
C ILE A 187 8.62 -1.37 -5.80
N ARG A 188 7.35 -1.25 -6.19
CA ARG A 188 6.97 -1.11 -7.61
C ARG A 188 7.48 0.17 -8.27
N ALA A 189 7.66 1.23 -7.49
CA ALA A 189 8.13 2.52 -8.01
C ALA A 189 9.66 2.64 -8.09
N THR A 190 10.43 1.84 -7.31
CA THR A 190 11.87 2.05 -7.12
C THR A 190 12.74 0.86 -7.46
N VAL A 191 12.18 -0.35 -7.54
CA VAL A 191 12.94 -1.58 -7.77
C VAL A 191 12.68 -2.10 -9.18
N ASP A 192 13.60 -1.81 -10.08
CA ASP A 192 13.50 -2.20 -11.50
C ASP A 192 13.89 -3.67 -11.75
N GLU A 193 14.83 -4.20 -10.96
CA GLU A 193 15.33 -5.58 -11.11
C GLU A 193 15.08 -6.40 -9.84
N HIS A 194 14.38 -7.51 -9.97
CA HIS A 194 14.05 -8.42 -8.87
C HIS A 194 15.08 -9.54 -8.66
N VAL A 195 16.21 -9.51 -9.37
CA VAL A 195 17.22 -10.59 -9.34
C VAL A 195 18.21 -10.44 -8.19
N LYS A 196 18.54 -9.22 -7.80
CA LYS A 196 19.49 -8.93 -6.71
C LYS A 196 18.74 -8.45 -5.48
N PRO A 197 19.23 -8.80 -4.26
CA PRO A 197 18.71 -8.18 -3.04
C PRO A 197 18.88 -6.66 -3.08
N VAL A 198 17.82 -5.93 -2.72
CA VAL A 198 17.80 -4.48 -2.64
C VAL A 198 17.38 -4.08 -1.23
N MET A 199 18.14 -3.21 -0.58
CA MET A 199 17.74 -2.60 0.67
C MET A 199 17.18 -1.21 0.38
N VAL A 200 15.98 -0.94 0.89
CA VAL A 200 15.36 0.38 0.88
C VAL A 200 15.42 0.98 2.27
N LEU A 201 15.87 2.22 2.35
CA LEU A 201 15.85 3.04 3.55
C LEU A 201 14.90 4.22 3.30
N ASP A 202 13.74 4.20 3.96
CA ASP A 202 12.72 5.23 3.88
C ASP A 202 12.79 6.12 5.12
N ILE A 203 13.24 7.36 4.95
CA ILE A 203 13.43 8.33 6.04
C ILE A 203 12.24 9.29 6.05
N GLY A 204 11.27 9.00 6.92
CA GLY A 204 10.10 9.83 7.13
C GLY A 204 10.24 10.80 8.31
N ALA A 205 9.23 11.66 8.51
CA ALA A 205 9.24 12.65 9.59
C ALA A 205 9.02 12.04 10.99
N ALA A 206 8.24 10.96 11.10
CA ALA A 206 7.98 10.30 12.39
C ALA A 206 8.84 9.06 12.64
N SER A 207 9.26 8.38 11.58
CA SER A 207 10.03 7.13 11.68
C SER A 207 10.88 6.90 10.44
N THR A 208 11.95 6.13 10.60
CA THR A 208 12.73 5.59 9.50
C THR A 208 12.42 4.11 9.37
N LYS A 209 12.15 3.67 8.15
CA LYS A 209 11.82 2.28 7.82
C LYS A 209 12.93 1.68 6.98
N THR A 210 13.28 0.45 7.27
CA THR A 210 14.26 -0.31 6.48
C THR A 210 13.63 -1.62 6.06
N TYR A 211 13.75 -1.97 4.80
CA TYR A 211 13.33 -3.28 4.32
C TYR A 211 14.22 -3.81 3.22
N VAL A 212 14.39 -5.13 3.22
CA VAL A 212 15.18 -5.87 2.24
C VAL A 212 14.22 -6.59 1.31
N ILE A 213 14.42 -6.37 0.02
CA ILE A 213 13.65 -7.01 -1.04
C ILE A 213 14.56 -8.05 -1.68
N GLU A 214 14.10 -9.27 -1.76
CA GLU A 214 14.79 -10.37 -2.40
C GLU A 214 13.83 -11.10 -3.33
N HIS A 215 14.20 -11.25 -4.60
CA HIS A 215 13.33 -11.84 -5.64
C HIS A 215 11.93 -11.16 -5.74
N GLY A 216 11.86 -9.85 -5.53
CA GLY A 216 10.62 -9.08 -5.57
C GLY A 216 9.73 -9.18 -4.33
N ILE A 217 10.21 -9.82 -3.26
CA ILE A 217 9.46 -10.06 -2.03
C ILE A 217 10.18 -9.39 -0.86
N VAL A 218 9.40 -8.87 0.10
CA VAL A 218 9.95 -8.35 1.35
C VAL A 218 10.45 -9.52 2.20
N ALA A 219 11.77 -9.69 2.27
CA ALA A 219 12.40 -10.73 3.07
C ALA A 219 12.57 -10.31 4.54
N LEU A 220 12.80 -9.01 4.79
CA LEU A 220 12.96 -8.43 6.11
C LEU A 220 12.40 -7.00 6.10
N SER A 221 11.74 -6.60 7.18
CA SER A 221 11.29 -5.22 7.39
C SER A 221 11.43 -4.81 8.85
N HIS A 222 11.78 -3.53 9.07
CA HIS A 222 11.94 -2.94 10.40
C HIS A 222 11.55 -1.47 10.39
#